data_8066724e5d8fc340483e3ce4d145db1e
#
_entry.id   8066724e5d8fc340483e3ce4d145db1e
#
_cell.length_a   1.000
_cell.length_b   1.000
_cell.length_c   1.000
_cell.angle_alpha   90.00
_cell.angle_beta   90.00
_cell.angle_gamma   90.00
#
_symmetry.space_group_name_H-M   'P 1'
#
loop_
_entity.id
_entity.type
_entity.pdbx_description
1 polymer ?
#
loop_
_entity_poly.entity_id
_entity_poly.type
_entity_poly.pdbx_seq_one_letter_code
_entity_poly.pdbx_strand_id
1 'polypeptide(L)'
;LYAEHEFNASTFTARVIAGTGSDLYSCITGAIGALRGPKHGGANEVAMEIIARYRSADEAEADIRARVERKEIVIGFGHPVYTVADPRNVIIKEISRKLCNE
;
A
#
# COMPACT_ATOMS: atom_id res chain seq x y z
N LEU A 1 -7.89 9.99 -1.63
CA LEU A 1 -7.16 9.22 -0.61
C LEU A 1 -5.66 9.15 -0.87
N TYR A 2 -5.22 9.26 -2.12
CA TYR A 2 -3.80 9.30 -2.50
C TYR A 2 -3.23 10.71 -2.69
N ALA A 3 -4.05 11.74 -2.58
CA ALA A 3 -3.62 13.11 -2.82
C ALA A 3 -2.69 13.65 -1.73
N GLU A 4 -2.83 13.16 -0.51
CA GLU A 4 -2.04 13.57 0.63
C GLU A 4 -1.80 12.37 1.57
N HIS A 5 -0.60 12.14 1.94
CA HIS A 5 -0.19 11.12 2.91
C HIS A 5 1.12 11.50 3.60
N GLU A 6 1.32 12.79 3.80
CA GLU A 6 2.51 13.37 4.40
C GLU A 6 3.83 12.85 3.80
N PHE A 7 4.86 12.73 4.57
CA PHE A 7 6.21 12.40 4.12
C PHE A 7 6.40 10.92 3.80
N ASN A 8 5.59 10.33 2.92
CA ASN A 8 5.89 9.00 2.42
C ASN A 8 7.23 8.97 1.64
N ALA A 9 7.76 7.77 1.40
CA ALA A 9 9.09 7.60 0.82
C ALA A 9 9.27 8.27 -0.54
N SER A 10 8.28 8.23 -1.43
CA SER A 10 8.37 8.87 -2.74
C SER A 10 8.28 10.39 -2.66
N THR A 11 7.42 10.93 -1.81
CA THR A 11 7.34 12.37 -1.54
C THR A 11 8.67 12.87 -0.96
N PHE A 12 9.23 12.15 0.00
CA PHE A 12 10.52 12.50 0.61
C PHE A 12 11.64 12.48 -0.44
N THR A 13 11.69 11.46 -1.29
CA THR A 13 12.66 11.37 -2.39
C THR A 13 12.55 12.55 -3.34
N ALA A 14 11.34 12.92 -3.78
CA ALA A 14 11.12 14.07 -4.63
C ALA A 14 11.64 15.37 -3.99
N ARG A 15 11.38 15.56 -2.70
CA ARG A 15 11.83 16.75 -1.95
C ARG A 15 13.35 16.80 -1.81
N VAL A 16 14.00 15.67 -1.57
CA VAL A 16 15.47 15.59 -1.50
C VAL A 16 16.07 16.03 -2.84
N ILE A 17 15.56 15.50 -3.96
CA ILE A 17 16.04 15.86 -5.29
C ILE A 17 15.77 17.36 -5.58
N ALA A 18 14.58 17.85 -5.28
CA ALA A 18 14.24 19.27 -5.44
C ALA A 18 15.17 20.18 -4.62
N GLY A 19 15.55 19.75 -3.42
CA GLY A 19 16.50 20.47 -2.56
C GLY A 19 17.90 20.64 -3.16
N THR A 20 18.26 19.84 -4.17
CA THR A 20 19.52 19.99 -4.91
C THR A 20 19.43 21.04 -6.03
N GLY A 21 18.28 21.64 -6.26
CA GLY A 21 18.04 22.55 -7.38
C GLY A 21 17.75 21.83 -8.71
N SER A 22 17.47 20.53 -8.68
CA SER A 22 17.15 19.75 -9.88
C SER A 22 15.78 20.13 -10.46
N ASP A 23 15.58 19.80 -11.74
CA ASP A 23 14.33 20.06 -12.46
C ASP A 23 13.17 19.17 -12.00
N LEU A 24 11.95 19.54 -12.35
CA LEU A 24 10.74 18.83 -11.97
C LEU A 24 10.73 17.38 -12.46
N TYR A 25 11.18 17.12 -13.68
CA TYR A 25 11.17 15.77 -14.26
C TYR A 25 12.11 14.84 -13.50
N SER A 26 13.27 15.31 -13.12
CA SER A 26 14.21 14.57 -12.28
C SER A 26 13.62 14.26 -10.90
N CYS A 27 12.92 15.21 -10.27
CA CYS A 27 12.25 15.01 -9.00
C CYS A 27 11.19 13.90 -9.08
N ILE A 28 10.34 13.95 -10.10
CA ILE A 28 9.28 12.97 -10.32
C ILE A 28 9.86 11.59 -10.69
N THR A 29 10.90 11.55 -11.52
CA THR A 29 11.59 10.32 -11.89
C THR A 29 12.13 9.60 -10.65
N GLY A 30 12.80 10.31 -9.76
CA GLY A 30 13.29 9.75 -8.52
C GLY A 30 12.15 9.27 -7.59
N ALA A 31 11.05 10.01 -7.52
CA ALA A 31 9.87 9.63 -6.74
C ALA A 31 9.22 8.36 -7.29
N ILE A 32 9.12 8.19 -8.61
CA ILE A 32 8.62 6.97 -9.27
C ILE A 32 9.54 5.78 -8.93
N GLY A 33 10.85 5.98 -8.96
CA GLY A 33 11.81 4.96 -8.56
C GLY A 33 11.60 4.49 -7.12
N ALA A 34 11.41 5.42 -6.20
CA ALA A 34 11.10 5.10 -4.80
C ALA A 34 9.73 4.41 -4.65
N LEU A 35 8.72 4.84 -5.42
CA LEU A 35 7.38 4.27 -5.39
C LEU A 35 7.37 2.79 -5.82
N ARG A 36 8.24 2.39 -6.74
CA ARG A 36 8.33 1.01 -7.21
C ARG A 36 8.82 0.03 -6.15
N GLY A 37 9.46 0.51 -5.08
CA GLY A 37 10.02 -0.35 -4.04
C GLY A 37 8.97 -1.28 -3.40
N PRO A 38 9.32 -2.56 -3.11
CA PRO A 38 8.38 -3.54 -2.54
C PRO A 38 7.87 -3.17 -1.15
N LYS A 39 8.55 -2.28 -0.46
CA LYS A 39 8.14 -1.72 0.85
C LYS A 39 7.35 -0.41 0.73
N HIS A 40 6.95 -0.02 -0.46
CA HIS A 40 6.19 1.19 -0.73
C HIS A 40 5.07 0.88 -1.76
N GLY A 41 5.02 1.56 -2.89
CA GLY A 41 3.97 1.35 -3.88
C GLY A 41 3.97 -0.04 -4.52
N GLY A 42 5.13 -0.69 -4.64
CA GLY A 42 5.24 -2.08 -5.08
C GLY A 42 4.52 -3.10 -4.18
N ALA A 43 4.20 -2.74 -2.94
CA ALA A 43 3.40 -3.57 -2.06
C ALA A 43 1.95 -3.76 -2.56
N ASN A 44 1.42 -2.80 -3.32
CA ASN A 44 0.08 -2.89 -3.89
C ASN A 44 -0.04 -4.02 -4.93
N GLU A 45 1.00 -4.22 -5.75
CA GLU A 45 1.04 -5.31 -6.73
C GLU A 45 0.97 -6.67 -6.02
N VAL A 46 1.78 -6.86 -4.99
CA VAL A 46 1.81 -8.09 -4.21
C VAL A 46 0.48 -8.31 -3.46
N ALA A 47 -0.10 -7.26 -2.90
CA ALA A 47 -1.41 -7.35 -2.24
C ALA A 47 -2.51 -7.77 -3.23
N MET A 48 -2.50 -7.24 -4.45
CA MET A 48 -3.44 -7.63 -5.50
C MET A 48 -3.25 -9.07 -5.94
N GLU A 49 -2.00 -9.53 -6.08
CA GLU A 49 -1.69 -10.93 -6.36
C GLU A 49 -2.20 -11.87 -5.28
N ILE A 50 -2.11 -11.47 -4.00
CA ILE A 50 -2.64 -12.25 -2.87
C ILE A 50 -4.15 -12.35 -2.99
N ILE A 51 -4.85 -11.23 -3.22
CA ILE A 51 -6.31 -11.20 -3.37
C ILE A 51 -6.74 -12.09 -4.55
N ALA A 52 -6.04 -12.03 -5.68
CA ALA A 52 -6.36 -12.78 -6.87
C ALA A 52 -6.21 -14.32 -6.73
N ARG A 53 -5.56 -14.81 -5.68
CA ARG A 53 -5.41 -16.26 -5.40
C ARG A 53 -6.69 -16.91 -4.93
N TYR A 54 -7.57 -16.16 -4.26
CA TYR A 54 -8.74 -16.71 -3.59
C TYR A 54 -9.98 -16.62 -4.45
N ARG A 55 -10.78 -17.68 -4.42
CA ARG A 55 -12.06 -17.77 -5.13
C ARG A 55 -13.26 -17.45 -4.22
N SER A 56 -13.07 -17.50 -2.90
CA SER A 56 -14.08 -17.21 -1.90
C SER A 56 -13.48 -16.53 -0.68
N ALA A 57 -14.33 -15.88 0.10
CA ALA A 57 -13.95 -15.27 1.37
C ALA A 57 -13.48 -16.30 2.39
N ASP A 58 -14.12 -17.48 2.43
CA ASP A 58 -13.78 -18.54 3.37
C ASP A 58 -12.38 -19.11 3.10
N GLU A 59 -12.02 -19.29 1.82
CA GLU A 59 -10.68 -19.71 1.42
C GLU A 59 -9.63 -18.67 1.82
N ALA A 60 -9.92 -17.40 1.58
CA ALA A 60 -9.03 -16.30 1.99
C ALA A 60 -8.84 -16.25 3.51
N GLU A 61 -9.91 -16.37 4.28
CA GLU A 61 -9.85 -16.35 5.74
C GLU A 61 -8.99 -17.50 6.27
N ALA A 62 -9.20 -18.72 5.77
CA ALA A 62 -8.47 -19.91 6.20
C ALA A 62 -6.96 -19.77 5.92
N ASP A 63 -6.56 -19.32 4.72
CA ASP A 63 -5.15 -19.14 4.37
C ASP A 63 -4.50 -18.01 5.19
N ILE A 64 -5.17 -16.86 5.32
CA ILE A 64 -4.64 -15.73 6.09
C ILE A 64 -4.45 -16.11 7.56
N ARG A 65 -5.40 -16.82 8.18
CA ARG A 65 -5.25 -17.31 9.56
C ARG A 65 -4.04 -18.23 9.70
N ALA A 66 -3.89 -19.20 8.80
CA ALA A 66 -2.76 -20.10 8.80
C ALA A 66 -1.41 -19.38 8.64
N ARG A 67 -1.33 -18.35 7.79
CA ARG A 67 -0.14 -17.52 7.63
C ARG A 67 0.19 -16.74 8.91
N VAL A 68 -0.82 -16.16 9.55
CA VAL A 68 -0.64 -15.43 10.82
C VAL A 68 -0.12 -16.36 11.92
N GLU A 69 -0.65 -17.57 12.01
CA GLU A 69 -0.17 -18.59 12.98
C GLU A 69 1.30 -18.97 12.73
N ARG A 70 1.71 -19.07 11.46
CA ARG A 70 3.11 -19.30 11.07
C ARG A 70 3.99 -18.08 11.18
N LYS A 71 3.43 -16.91 11.60
CA LYS A 71 4.12 -15.61 11.67
C LYS A 71 4.68 -15.15 10.32
N GLU A 72 4.04 -15.52 9.23
CA GLU A 72 4.37 -15.04 7.89
C GLU A 72 3.92 -13.58 7.72
N ILE A 73 4.72 -12.81 6.97
CA ILE A 73 4.33 -11.45 6.60
C ILE A 73 3.26 -11.53 5.51
N VAL A 74 2.10 -10.94 5.80
CA VAL A 74 1.03 -10.78 4.81
C VAL A 74 1.08 -9.36 4.28
N ILE A 75 1.54 -9.19 3.04
CA ILE A 75 1.62 -7.89 2.39
C ILE A 75 0.21 -7.30 2.24
N GLY A 76 0.08 -6.01 2.54
CA GLY A 76 -1.21 -5.30 2.62
C GLY A 76 -1.68 -5.09 4.06
N PHE A 77 -1.06 -5.77 5.03
CA PHE A 77 -1.31 -5.59 6.45
C PHE A 77 -0.07 -5.02 7.16
N GLY A 78 -0.33 -4.20 8.17
CA GLY A 78 0.72 -3.49 8.89
C GLY A 78 1.13 -2.19 8.21
N HIS A 79 1.61 -1.24 9.00
CA HIS A 79 2.09 0.05 8.53
C HIS A 79 3.17 0.59 9.46
N PRO A 80 4.24 1.21 8.95
CA PRO A 80 5.32 1.72 9.79
C PRO A 80 4.93 2.93 10.65
N VAL A 81 3.89 3.68 10.26
CA VAL A 81 3.42 4.90 10.93
C VAL A 81 2.13 4.66 11.71
N TYR A 82 1.14 4.02 11.11
CA TYR A 82 -0.14 3.77 11.76
C TYR A 82 -0.05 2.56 12.69
N THR A 83 -0.20 2.79 13.98
CA THR A 83 -0.09 1.76 15.02
C THR A 83 -1.46 1.18 15.43
N VAL A 84 -2.54 1.94 15.23
CA VAL A 84 -3.91 1.52 15.57
C VAL A 84 -4.68 1.18 14.31
N ALA A 85 -4.83 2.13 13.40
CA ALA A 85 -5.50 1.93 12.11
C ALA A 85 -5.11 3.03 11.13
N ASP A 86 -5.09 2.70 9.84
CA ASP A 86 -5.04 3.68 8.76
C ASP A 86 -6.46 4.25 8.55
N PRO A 87 -6.67 5.57 8.71
CA PRO A 87 -8.01 6.18 8.58
C PRO A 87 -8.63 5.98 7.19
N ARG A 88 -7.81 5.77 6.16
CA ARG A 88 -8.28 5.50 4.80
C ARG A 88 -8.93 4.12 4.66
N ASN A 89 -8.54 3.17 5.50
CA ASN A 89 -9.06 1.80 5.47
C ASN A 89 -10.57 1.76 5.70
N VAL A 90 -11.08 2.54 6.63
CA VAL A 90 -12.52 2.61 6.95
C VAL A 90 -13.32 3.05 5.72
N ILE A 91 -12.86 4.11 5.05
CA ILE A 91 -13.52 4.67 3.87
C ILE A 91 -13.48 3.69 2.70
N ILE A 92 -12.30 3.12 2.42
CA ILE A 92 -12.12 2.15 1.32
C ILE A 92 -12.99 0.91 1.54
N LYS A 93 -13.05 0.40 2.77
CA LYS A 93 -13.85 -0.77 3.12
C LYS A 93 -15.36 -0.53 2.91
N GLU A 94 -15.83 0.67 3.26
CA GLU A 94 -17.23 1.03 3.03
C GLU A 94 -17.57 1.12 1.52
N ILE A 95 -16.69 1.77 0.75
CA ILE A 95 -16.88 1.88 -0.71
C ILE A 95 -16.83 0.50 -1.36
N SER A 96 -15.87 -0.34 -0.99
CA SER A 96 -15.77 -1.71 -1.51
C SER A 96 -17.02 -2.53 -1.24
N ARG A 97 -17.62 -2.38 -0.05
CA ARG A 97 -18.87 -3.06 0.30
C ARG A 97 -20.04 -2.60 -0.58
N LYS A 98 -20.13 -1.31 -0.90
CA LYS A 98 -21.16 -0.78 -1.78
C LYS A 98 -21.00 -1.35 -3.19
N LEU A 99 -19.78 -1.37 -3.72
CA LEU A 99 -19.49 -1.88 -5.08
C LEU A 99 -19.70 -3.41 -5.22
N CYS A 100 -19.51 -4.17 -4.15
CA CYS A 100 -19.76 -5.63 -4.18
C CYS A 100 -21.25 -6.00 -4.13
N ASN A 101 -22.12 -5.05 -3.79
CA ASN A 101 -23.56 -5.28 -3.69
C ASN A 101 -24.34 -4.78 -4.94
N GLU A 102 -23.65 -4.25 -5.94
CA GLU A 102 -24.15 -3.89 -7.26
C GLU A 102 -23.90 -5.03 -8.27
#